data_b6f07d7f54adbf10b86022793e3d9880
#
_entry.id   b6f07d7f54adbf10b86022793e3d9880
#
_cell.length_a   1.000
_cell.length_b   1.000
_cell.length_c   1.000
_cell.angle_alpha   90.00
_cell.angle_beta   90.00
_cell.angle_gamma   90.00
#
_symmetry.space_group_name_H-M   'P 1'
#
loop_
_entity.id
_entity.type
_entity.pdbx_description
1 polymer ?
#
loop_
_entity_poly.entity_id
_entity_poly.type
_entity_poly.pdbx_seq_one_letter_code
_entity_poly.pdbx_strand_id
1 'polypeptide(L)'
;MIDLVTIGHVTLDETPSGVRPGGAAYYAAVTAQRLGLRVGLLTSVADDYPREAFPDGIDLVTVPAAQSTRFRVGLAKGARALTLLTRAADLEAEHLPAAWRNAPLALLGPVAAEVDPALAGAFDDASVAALPQGWMRKRGRGGLMGRQAWDDAASVLPWTQVLVLSEEDVGDGEETAVTWLHQVPLGAITRGSRGATLYVNGEPYHVIADPATEVDPTGAGDVFATTLLVEYQRSGDAWEAAAHAACAGAASVEGEGVAAIADRAGLDARLVAYRRRRGG
;
A
#
# COMPACT_ATOMS: atom_id res chain seq x y z
N MET A 1 22.31 2.28 4.58
CA MET A 1 21.23 1.91 5.54
C MET A 1 19.92 2.10 4.82
N ILE A 2 18.97 1.16 4.94
CA ILE A 2 17.62 1.27 4.35
C ILE A 2 16.80 2.26 5.17
N ASP A 3 16.03 3.12 4.49
CA ASP A 3 15.18 4.11 5.12
C ASP A 3 13.73 3.62 5.26
N LEU A 4 13.27 2.77 4.31
CA LEU A 4 11.97 2.11 4.36
C LEU A 4 12.06 0.67 3.84
N VAL A 5 11.46 -0.27 4.56
CA VAL A 5 11.28 -1.66 4.10
C VAL A 5 9.82 -1.86 3.71
N THR A 6 9.56 -2.32 2.49
CA THR A 6 8.24 -2.74 2.03
C THR A 6 8.16 -4.26 1.96
N ILE A 7 7.08 -4.85 2.46
CA ILE A 7 6.90 -6.30 2.55
C ILE A 7 5.56 -6.70 1.95
N GLY A 8 5.59 -7.60 0.99
CA GLY A 8 4.42 -8.14 0.30
C GLY A 8 4.78 -8.66 -1.09
N HIS A 9 3.86 -9.39 -1.70
CA HIS A 9 4.11 -9.86 -3.05
C HIS A 9 4.13 -8.72 -4.07
N VAL A 10 5.15 -8.71 -4.93
CA VAL A 10 5.02 -8.12 -6.25
C VAL A 10 4.17 -9.06 -7.11
N THR A 11 3.31 -8.52 -7.95
CA THR A 11 2.36 -9.31 -8.73
C THR A 11 2.54 -9.09 -10.23
N LEU A 12 2.02 -10.05 -11.01
CA LEU A 12 1.80 -9.90 -12.43
C LEU A 12 0.30 -9.78 -12.67
N ASP A 13 -0.15 -8.58 -13.01
CA ASP A 13 -1.57 -8.28 -13.17
C ASP A 13 -1.96 -8.37 -14.64
N GLU A 14 -2.76 -9.39 -15.00
CA GLU A 14 -3.37 -9.53 -16.31
C GLU A 14 -4.51 -8.51 -16.45
N THR A 15 -4.35 -7.55 -17.33
CA THR A 15 -5.35 -6.52 -17.66
C THR A 15 -5.73 -6.62 -19.14
N PRO A 16 -6.79 -5.96 -19.60
CA PRO A 16 -7.12 -5.92 -21.02
C PRO A 16 -6.00 -5.35 -21.91
N SER A 17 -5.13 -4.49 -21.35
CA SER A 17 -3.97 -3.90 -22.06
C SER A 17 -2.71 -4.74 -22.00
N GLY A 18 -2.69 -5.86 -21.27
CA GLY A 18 -1.54 -6.75 -21.15
C GLY A 18 -1.23 -7.12 -19.69
N VAL A 19 -0.06 -7.74 -19.50
CA VAL A 19 0.46 -8.11 -18.16
C VAL A 19 1.40 -7.00 -17.69
N ARG A 20 1.22 -6.57 -16.45
CA ARG A 20 2.07 -5.53 -15.84
C ARG A 20 2.38 -5.83 -14.37
N PRO A 21 3.49 -5.28 -13.85
CA PRO A 21 3.83 -5.38 -12.44
C PRO A 21 2.79 -4.69 -11.56
N GLY A 22 2.54 -5.25 -10.38
CA GLY A 22 1.62 -4.71 -9.40
C GLY A 22 1.97 -5.17 -7.99
N GLY A 23 1.00 -5.04 -7.08
CA GLY A 23 1.14 -5.38 -5.66
C GLY A 23 1.41 -4.18 -4.77
N ALA A 24 0.84 -4.18 -3.57
CA ALA A 24 0.94 -3.04 -2.65
C ALA A 24 2.40 -2.70 -2.30
N ALA A 25 3.23 -3.72 -2.02
CA ALA A 25 4.64 -3.53 -1.72
C ALA A 25 5.43 -2.95 -2.91
N TYR A 26 5.04 -3.28 -4.16
CA TYR A 26 5.65 -2.72 -5.35
C TYR A 26 5.35 -1.21 -5.50
N TYR A 27 4.07 -0.83 -5.42
CA TYR A 27 3.68 0.58 -5.47
C TYR A 27 4.30 1.38 -4.32
N ALA A 28 4.33 0.82 -3.12
CA ALA A 28 4.97 1.43 -1.96
C ALA A 28 6.46 1.64 -2.17
N ALA A 29 7.17 0.64 -2.70
CA ALA A 29 8.60 0.73 -2.95
C ALA A 29 8.95 1.83 -3.97
N VAL A 30 8.22 1.88 -5.09
CA VAL A 30 8.41 2.93 -6.11
C VAL A 30 8.08 4.31 -5.55
N THR A 31 7.00 4.43 -4.78
CA THR A 31 6.61 5.71 -4.17
C THR A 31 7.69 6.22 -3.24
N ALA A 32 8.14 5.40 -2.30
CA ALA A 32 9.18 5.78 -1.33
C ALA A 32 10.50 6.16 -2.03
N GLN A 33 10.90 5.41 -3.05
CA GLN A 33 12.08 5.71 -3.84
C GLN A 33 11.97 7.07 -4.54
N ARG A 34 10.83 7.38 -5.17
CA ARG A 34 10.59 8.68 -5.81
C ARG A 34 10.52 9.83 -4.81
N LEU A 35 10.18 9.54 -3.56
CA LEU A 35 10.26 10.50 -2.46
C LEU A 35 11.69 10.66 -1.91
N GLY A 36 12.68 9.93 -2.47
CA GLY A 36 14.10 10.07 -2.16
C GLY A 36 14.62 9.13 -1.07
N LEU A 37 13.87 8.10 -0.68
CA LEU A 37 14.28 7.12 0.32
C LEU A 37 15.07 5.97 -0.32
N ARG A 38 15.97 5.37 0.46
CA ARG A 38 16.60 4.08 0.16
C ARG A 38 15.66 2.97 0.62
N VAL A 39 15.21 2.17 -0.32
CA VAL A 39 14.14 1.20 -0.10
C VAL A 39 14.67 -0.22 -0.14
N GLY A 40 14.25 -1.04 0.85
CA GLY A 40 14.32 -2.49 0.80
C GLY A 40 12.95 -3.07 0.45
N LEU A 41 12.90 -4.02 -0.48
CA LEU A 41 11.69 -4.75 -0.86
C LEU A 41 11.87 -6.24 -0.54
N LEU A 42 11.10 -6.74 0.41
CA LEU A 42 10.98 -8.18 0.70
C LEU A 42 9.73 -8.73 -0.01
N THR A 43 9.92 -9.67 -0.91
CA THR A 43 8.85 -10.26 -1.71
C THR A 43 9.12 -11.73 -2.04
N SER A 44 8.18 -12.40 -2.69
CA SER A 44 8.36 -13.76 -3.21
C SER A 44 7.99 -13.81 -4.69
N VAL A 45 8.89 -14.38 -5.49
CA VAL A 45 8.73 -14.56 -6.94
C VAL A 45 9.33 -15.88 -7.40
N ALA A 46 8.96 -16.30 -8.61
CA ALA A 46 9.58 -17.38 -9.36
C ALA A 46 10.32 -16.84 -10.60
N ASP A 47 10.87 -17.73 -11.42
CA ASP A 47 11.59 -17.38 -12.64
C ASP A 47 10.69 -16.76 -13.72
N ASP A 48 9.35 -16.83 -13.57
CA ASP A 48 8.36 -16.24 -14.47
C ASP A 48 8.14 -14.74 -14.24
N TYR A 49 8.75 -14.15 -13.20
CA TYR A 49 8.70 -12.71 -12.95
C TYR A 49 9.84 -12.00 -13.71
N PRO A 50 9.53 -11.04 -14.60
CA PRO A 50 10.55 -10.36 -15.37
C PRO A 50 11.44 -9.49 -14.48
N ARG A 51 12.75 -9.73 -14.51
CA ARG A 51 13.71 -9.02 -13.63
C ARG A 51 13.74 -7.53 -13.87
N GLU A 52 13.54 -7.11 -15.11
CA GLU A 52 13.42 -5.72 -15.53
C GLU A 52 12.18 -4.99 -15.01
N ALA A 53 11.20 -5.74 -14.47
CA ALA A 53 10.03 -5.18 -13.85
C ALA A 53 10.27 -4.70 -12.40
N PHE A 54 11.39 -5.11 -11.79
CA PHE A 54 11.78 -4.52 -10.50
C PHE A 54 12.32 -3.11 -10.72
N PRO A 55 11.96 -2.16 -9.83
CA PRO A 55 12.49 -0.81 -9.91
C PRO A 55 14.00 -0.80 -9.68
N ASP A 56 14.75 -0.07 -10.52
CA ASP A 56 16.18 0.12 -10.34
C ASP A 56 16.48 0.84 -9.02
N GLY A 57 17.59 0.46 -8.36
CA GLY A 57 18.06 1.13 -7.14
C GLY A 57 17.27 0.81 -5.87
N ILE A 58 16.44 -0.22 -5.89
CA ILE A 58 15.79 -0.81 -4.69
C ILE A 58 16.60 -2.04 -4.26
N ASP A 59 16.90 -2.15 -2.97
CA ASP A 59 17.52 -3.35 -2.40
C ASP A 59 16.47 -4.45 -2.32
N LEU A 60 16.69 -5.54 -3.07
CA LEU A 60 15.70 -6.61 -3.25
C LEU A 60 16.10 -7.87 -2.48
N VAL A 61 15.15 -8.40 -1.71
CA VAL A 61 15.22 -9.75 -1.14
C VAL A 61 14.02 -10.55 -1.62
N THR A 62 14.28 -11.69 -2.28
CA THR A 62 13.24 -12.55 -2.82
C THR A 62 13.23 -13.92 -2.16
N VAL A 63 12.06 -14.36 -1.73
CA VAL A 63 11.81 -15.73 -1.31
C VAL A 63 11.43 -16.54 -2.55
N PRO A 64 12.14 -17.65 -2.85
CA PRO A 64 11.86 -18.44 -4.04
C PRO A 64 10.46 -19.08 -3.98
N ALA A 65 9.77 -19.12 -5.11
CA ALA A 65 8.47 -19.76 -5.27
C ALA A 65 8.42 -20.62 -6.54
N ALA A 66 7.41 -21.48 -6.63
CA ALA A 66 7.17 -22.27 -7.84
C ALA A 66 6.54 -21.43 -8.97
N GLN A 67 5.77 -20.40 -8.61
CA GLN A 67 5.13 -19.45 -9.52
C GLN A 67 5.03 -18.09 -8.81
N SER A 68 5.17 -17.01 -9.56
CA SER A 68 4.92 -15.66 -9.04
C SER A 68 3.43 -15.42 -8.80
N THR A 69 3.10 -14.51 -7.89
CA THR A 69 1.71 -14.14 -7.67
C THR A 69 1.15 -13.40 -8.87
N ARG A 70 0.03 -13.92 -9.39
CA ARG A 70 -0.61 -13.40 -10.59
C ARG A 70 -2.09 -13.20 -10.35
N PHE A 71 -2.55 -12.01 -10.70
CA PHE A 71 -3.97 -11.69 -10.69
C PHE A 71 -4.48 -11.44 -12.12
N ARG A 72 -5.76 -11.71 -12.32
CA ARG A 72 -6.51 -11.20 -13.47
C ARG A 72 -7.46 -10.12 -12.97
N VAL A 73 -7.30 -8.93 -13.52
CA VAL A 73 -8.16 -7.78 -13.26
C VAL A 73 -9.25 -7.75 -14.34
N GLY A 74 -10.50 -7.81 -13.92
CA GLY A 74 -11.64 -7.85 -14.83
C GLY A 74 -12.89 -7.24 -14.21
N LEU A 75 -14.02 -7.49 -14.84
CA LEU A 75 -15.32 -7.09 -14.33
C LEU A 75 -16.16 -8.34 -14.00
N ALA A 76 -16.79 -8.36 -12.85
CA ALA A 76 -17.82 -9.33 -12.50
C ALA A 76 -19.09 -8.56 -12.09
N LYS A 77 -20.21 -8.86 -12.78
CA LYS A 77 -21.49 -8.16 -12.56
C LYS A 77 -21.40 -6.62 -12.66
N GLY A 78 -20.50 -6.12 -13.52
CA GLY A 78 -20.31 -4.68 -13.73
C GLY A 78 -19.41 -3.98 -12.69
N ALA A 79 -18.88 -4.68 -11.69
CA ALA A 79 -17.94 -4.16 -10.72
C ALA A 79 -16.53 -4.74 -10.96
N ARG A 80 -15.48 -4.03 -10.52
CA ARG A 80 -14.09 -4.53 -10.56
C ARG A 80 -14.00 -5.86 -9.81
N ALA A 81 -13.42 -6.85 -10.46
CA ALA A 81 -13.23 -8.19 -9.90
C ALA A 81 -11.77 -8.60 -10.04
N LEU A 82 -11.25 -9.22 -8.99
CA LEU A 82 -9.89 -9.70 -8.92
C LEU A 82 -9.90 -11.22 -8.82
N THR A 83 -9.19 -11.90 -9.71
CA THR A 83 -9.05 -13.36 -9.70
C THR A 83 -7.60 -13.72 -9.44
N LEU A 84 -7.31 -14.41 -8.34
CA LEU A 84 -5.98 -14.94 -8.04
C LEU A 84 -5.76 -16.21 -8.88
N LEU A 85 -4.83 -16.13 -9.82
CA LEU A 85 -4.45 -17.23 -10.72
C LEU A 85 -3.41 -18.11 -10.06
N THR A 86 -2.30 -17.52 -9.62
CA THR A 86 -1.21 -18.17 -8.91
C THR A 86 -0.81 -17.35 -7.69
N ARG A 87 -0.16 -17.98 -6.72
CA ARG A 87 0.32 -17.34 -5.50
C ARG A 87 1.74 -17.84 -5.21
N ALA A 88 2.66 -16.92 -4.93
CA ALA A 88 4.02 -17.20 -4.49
C ALA A 88 4.09 -17.69 -3.04
N ALA A 89 5.29 -17.87 -2.49
CA ALA A 89 5.51 -18.36 -1.14
C ALA A 89 5.17 -17.32 -0.07
N ASP A 90 4.88 -17.77 1.15
CA ASP A 90 4.65 -16.91 2.30
C ASP A 90 5.93 -16.15 2.68
N LEU A 91 5.73 -14.96 3.25
CA LEU A 91 6.77 -14.08 3.76
C LEU A 91 6.73 -14.12 5.29
N GLU A 92 7.78 -14.65 5.89
CA GLU A 92 7.91 -14.87 7.33
C GLU A 92 9.04 -14.01 7.92
N ALA A 93 9.06 -13.85 9.25
CA ALA A 93 10.05 -13.01 9.93
C ALA A 93 11.51 -13.47 9.70
N GLU A 94 11.73 -14.75 9.42
CA GLU A 94 13.06 -15.28 9.10
C GLU A 94 13.61 -14.82 7.75
N HIS A 95 12.73 -14.41 6.83
CA HIS A 95 13.10 -13.88 5.52
C HIS A 95 13.57 -12.42 5.60
N LEU A 96 13.27 -11.71 6.70
CA LEU A 96 13.68 -10.32 6.88
C LEU A 96 15.18 -10.25 7.22
N PRO A 97 16.03 -9.61 6.37
CA PRO A 97 17.44 -9.45 6.67
C PRO A 97 17.66 -8.74 8.02
N ALA A 98 18.59 -9.24 8.81
CA ALA A 98 18.92 -8.67 10.12
C ALA A 98 19.27 -7.16 10.01
N ALA A 99 19.98 -6.77 8.95
CA ALA A 99 20.35 -5.37 8.70
C ALA A 99 19.16 -4.45 8.40
N TRP A 100 17.99 -5.01 8.02
CA TRP A 100 16.79 -4.22 7.72
C TRP A 100 15.88 -4.02 8.95
N ARG A 101 16.09 -4.77 10.03
CA ARG A 101 15.33 -4.62 11.28
C ARG A 101 15.47 -3.25 11.92
N ASN A 102 16.58 -2.55 11.64
CA ASN A 102 16.85 -1.18 12.10
C ASN A 102 16.38 -0.10 11.11
N ALA A 103 15.58 -0.44 10.09
CA ALA A 103 15.01 0.57 9.22
C ALA A 103 14.00 1.42 10.01
N PRO A 104 14.02 2.76 9.85
CA PRO A 104 13.10 3.63 10.60
C PRO A 104 11.65 3.52 10.14
N LEU A 105 11.40 2.99 8.94
CA LEU A 105 10.06 2.81 8.38
C LEU A 105 9.89 1.39 7.86
N ALA A 106 8.68 0.84 8.06
CA ALA A 106 8.26 -0.40 7.46
C ALA A 106 6.82 -0.28 6.93
N LEU A 107 6.52 -0.97 5.83
CA LEU A 107 5.18 -1.05 5.26
C LEU A 107 4.84 -2.49 4.92
N LEU A 108 3.79 -3.00 5.55
CA LEU A 108 3.23 -4.32 5.29
C LEU A 108 2.07 -4.19 4.31
N GLY A 109 2.25 -4.70 3.10
CA GLY A 109 1.28 -4.62 2.01
C GLY A 109 0.90 -6.00 1.45
N PRO A 110 0.26 -6.89 2.24
CA PRO A 110 -0.23 -8.16 1.72
C PRO A 110 -1.27 -7.96 0.62
N VAL A 111 -1.30 -8.86 -0.36
CA VAL A 111 -2.28 -8.87 -1.45
C VAL A 111 -3.08 -10.17 -1.52
N ALA A 112 -2.54 -11.27 -0.98
CA ALA A 112 -3.12 -12.63 -1.00
C ALA A 112 -2.86 -13.38 0.31
N ALA A 113 -2.88 -12.70 1.46
CA ALA A 113 -2.60 -13.21 2.80
C ALA A 113 -1.22 -13.90 2.93
N GLU A 114 -0.22 -13.35 2.24
CA GLU A 114 1.13 -13.91 2.17
C GLU A 114 2.09 -13.38 3.22
N VAL A 115 1.79 -12.27 3.86
CA VAL A 115 2.64 -11.65 4.87
C VAL A 115 2.24 -12.17 6.24
N ASP A 116 3.19 -12.82 6.93
CA ASP A 116 2.98 -13.25 8.32
C ASP A 116 2.73 -12.02 9.20
N PRO A 117 1.62 -11.96 9.96
CA PRO A 117 1.33 -10.90 10.92
C PRO A 117 2.46 -10.60 11.91
N ALA A 118 3.29 -11.59 12.26
CA ALA A 118 4.44 -11.42 13.15
C ALA A 118 5.51 -10.46 12.60
N LEU A 119 5.53 -10.24 11.28
CA LEU A 119 6.43 -9.25 10.66
C LEU A 119 6.17 -7.82 11.13
N ALA A 120 4.96 -7.51 11.61
CA ALA A 120 4.67 -6.19 12.18
C ALA A 120 5.54 -5.85 13.40
N GLY A 121 5.87 -6.86 14.22
CA GLY A 121 6.74 -6.71 15.39
C GLY A 121 8.21 -7.08 15.14
N ALA A 122 8.63 -7.26 13.88
CA ALA A 122 9.99 -7.74 13.56
C ALA A 122 11.05 -6.62 13.47
N PHE A 123 10.66 -5.37 13.65
CA PHE A 123 11.52 -4.19 13.58
C PHE A 123 11.85 -3.66 14.97
N ASP A 124 13.08 -3.15 15.15
CA ASP A 124 13.56 -2.75 16.48
C ASP A 124 12.92 -1.43 16.96
N ASP A 125 12.73 -0.45 16.08
CA ASP A 125 12.14 0.88 16.42
C ASP A 125 11.59 1.58 15.16
N ALA A 126 10.79 0.86 14.35
CA ALA A 126 10.23 1.42 13.13
C ALA A 126 8.83 1.99 13.33
N SER A 127 8.51 3.05 12.60
CA SER A 127 7.11 3.41 12.31
C SER A 127 6.57 2.44 11.25
N VAL A 128 5.68 1.56 11.67
CA VAL A 128 5.09 0.53 10.80
C VAL A 128 3.77 1.00 10.21
N ALA A 129 3.62 0.92 8.89
CA ALA A 129 2.33 1.03 8.22
C ALA A 129 1.78 -0.35 7.85
N ALA A 130 0.47 -0.52 7.99
CA ALA A 130 -0.24 -1.71 7.54
C ALA A 130 -1.33 -1.37 6.53
N LEU A 131 -1.32 -2.09 5.40
CA LEU A 131 -2.37 -2.07 4.37
C LEU A 131 -3.02 -3.45 4.36
N PRO A 132 -4.06 -3.68 5.18
CA PRO A 132 -4.51 -5.05 5.50
C PRO A 132 -5.33 -5.71 4.40
N GLN A 133 -5.47 -5.10 3.22
CA GLN A 133 -6.30 -5.59 2.13
C GLN A 133 -6.09 -7.08 1.80
N GLY A 134 -4.85 -7.57 1.83
CA GLY A 134 -4.54 -8.98 1.54
C GLY A 134 -5.00 -9.93 2.64
N TRP A 135 -4.92 -9.52 3.90
CA TRP A 135 -5.46 -10.29 5.03
C TRP A 135 -7.00 -10.29 5.08
N MET A 136 -7.63 -9.26 4.49
CA MET A 136 -9.09 -9.13 4.38
C MET A 136 -9.65 -9.80 3.10
N ARG A 137 -8.83 -10.56 2.38
CA ARG A 137 -9.21 -11.24 1.15
C ARG A 137 -9.10 -12.75 1.28
N LYS A 138 -10.09 -13.47 0.73
CA LYS A 138 -10.06 -14.93 0.59
C LYS A 138 -10.24 -15.36 -0.86
N ARG A 139 -9.55 -16.43 -1.23
CA ARG A 139 -9.71 -17.08 -2.52
C ARG A 139 -10.99 -17.93 -2.54
N GLY A 140 -11.94 -17.54 -3.36
CA GLY A 140 -13.18 -18.27 -3.59
C GLY A 140 -13.09 -19.25 -4.76
N ARG A 141 -14.26 -19.73 -5.20
CA ARG A 141 -14.37 -20.67 -6.32
C ARG A 141 -13.81 -20.05 -7.61
N GLY A 142 -13.00 -20.81 -8.35
CA GLY A 142 -12.37 -20.32 -9.58
C GLY A 142 -11.31 -19.23 -9.36
N GLY A 143 -10.82 -19.04 -8.13
CA GLY A 143 -9.81 -18.04 -7.81
C GLY A 143 -10.36 -16.62 -7.58
N LEU A 144 -11.68 -16.39 -7.72
CA LEU A 144 -12.28 -15.09 -7.48
C LEU A 144 -12.01 -14.66 -6.03
N MET A 145 -11.44 -13.47 -5.87
CA MET A 145 -11.17 -12.93 -4.54
C MET A 145 -12.46 -12.36 -3.94
N GLY A 146 -12.73 -12.77 -2.72
CA GLY A 146 -13.83 -12.26 -1.91
C GLY A 146 -13.31 -11.61 -0.64
N ARG A 147 -14.18 -10.94 0.10
CA ARG A 147 -13.85 -10.38 1.42
C ARG A 147 -13.88 -11.45 2.51
N GLN A 148 -13.07 -11.25 3.54
CA GLN A 148 -13.13 -11.98 4.81
C GLN A 148 -12.85 -11.02 5.96
N ALA A 149 -13.14 -11.45 7.19
CA ALA A 149 -12.71 -10.74 8.39
C ALA A 149 -11.17 -10.71 8.47
N TRP A 150 -10.63 -9.68 9.09
CA TRP A 150 -9.20 -9.63 9.43
C TRP A 150 -9.00 -10.24 10.82
N ASP A 151 -8.82 -11.56 10.85
CA ASP A 151 -8.77 -12.34 12.08
C ASP A 151 -7.50 -12.03 12.91
N ASP A 152 -6.38 -11.71 12.23
CA ASP A 152 -5.08 -11.44 12.86
C ASP A 152 -4.85 -9.96 13.22
N ALA A 153 -5.88 -9.11 13.18
CA ALA A 153 -5.77 -7.69 13.48
C ALA A 153 -5.09 -7.42 14.84
N ALA A 154 -5.44 -8.21 15.87
CA ALA A 154 -4.88 -8.09 17.22
C ALA A 154 -3.36 -8.36 17.29
N SER A 155 -2.80 -9.09 16.32
CA SER A 155 -1.36 -9.38 16.24
C SER A 155 -0.58 -8.28 15.53
N VAL A 156 -1.23 -7.48 14.68
CA VAL A 156 -0.62 -6.43 13.84
C VAL A 156 -0.78 -5.03 14.45
N LEU A 157 -2.00 -4.70 14.91
CA LEU A 157 -2.33 -3.35 15.36
C LEU A 157 -1.43 -2.79 16.48
N PRO A 158 -0.98 -3.57 17.48
CA PRO A 158 -0.09 -3.05 18.53
C PRO A 158 1.25 -2.50 18.02
N TRP A 159 1.68 -2.90 16.82
CA TRP A 159 2.92 -2.47 16.18
C TRP A 159 2.71 -1.39 15.12
N THR A 160 1.44 -1.09 14.78
CA THR A 160 1.07 -0.24 13.65
C THR A 160 0.93 1.22 14.09
N GLN A 161 1.70 2.13 13.46
CA GLN A 161 1.57 3.57 13.63
C GLN A 161 0.64 4.17 12.58
N VAL A 162 0.60 3.58 11.38
CA VAL A 162 -0.25 4.06 10.27
C VAL A 162 -1.06 2.90 9.70
N LEU A 163 -2.39 2.99 9.76
CA LEU A 163 -3.30 2.00 9.19
C LEU A 163 -4.10 2.61 8.04
N VAL A 164 -3.99 2.06 6.84
CA VAL A 164 -4.76 2.55 5.70
C VAL A 164 -5.59 1.43 5.08
N LEU A 165 -6.89 1.73 4.95
CA LEU A 165 -7.87 0.86 4.30
C LEU A 165 -8.55 1.62 3.15
N SER A 166 -9.15 0.90 2.22
CA SER A 166 -10.09 1.48 1.26
C SER A 166 -11.53 1.15 1.66
N GLU A 167 -12.47 1.98 1.26
CA GLU A 167 -13.89 1.65 1.42
C GLU A 167 -14.30 0.37 0.70
N GLU A 168 -13.59 0.01 -0.39
CA GLU A 168 -13.81 -1.24 -1.11
C GLU A 168 -13.42 -2.47 -0.28
N ASP A 169 -12.34 -2.38 0.52
CA ASP A 169 -11.92 -3.46 1.41
C ASP A 169 -12.85 -3.59 2.60
N VAL A 170 -13.26 -2.46 3.17
CA VAL A 170 -14.13 -2.39 4.36
C VAL A 170 -15.57 -2.83 4.04
N GLY A 171 -16.14 -2.36 2.92
CA GLY A 171 -17.53 -2.63 2.53
C GLY A 171 -18.54 -2.25 3.62
N ASP A 172 -19.42 -3.19 3.97
CA ASP A 172 -20.43 -2.98 5.03
C ASP A 172 -19.84 -3.07 6.45
N GLY A 173 -18.53 -3.34 6.59
CA GLY A 173 -17.82 -3.50 7.87
C GLY A 173 -17.15 -2.23 8.38
N GLU A 174 -17.60 -1.03 7.99
CA GLU A 174 -16.95 0.23 8.38
C GLU A 174 -16.90 0.41 9.91
N GLU A 175 -17.92 -0.01 10.66
CA GLU A 175 -17.91 0.02 12.13
C GLU A 175 -16.76 -0.78 12.72
N THR A 176 -16.49 -1.97 12.17
CA THR A 176 -15.35 -2.80 12.58
C THR A 176 -14.01 -2.13 12.21
N ALA A 177 -13.90 -1.57 11.02
CA ALA A 177 -12.69 -0.86 10.60
C ALA A 177 -12.40 0.35 11.52
N VAL A 178 -13.43 1.09 11.94
CA VAL A 178 -13.29 2.20 12.90
C VAL A 178 -12.73 1.70 14.23
N THR A 179 -13.09 0.49 14.71
CA THR A 179 -12.51 -0.06 15.94
C THR A 179 -11.00 -0.33 15.82
N TRP A 180 -10.51 -0.67 14.63
CA TRP A 180 -9.07 -0.81 14.37
C TRP A 180 -8.38 0.55 14.31
N LEU A 181 -9.02 1.53 13.66
CA LEU A 181 -8.48 2.90 13.53
C LEU A 181 -8.37 3.63 14.87
N HIS A 182 -9.17 3.25 15.86
CA HIS A 182 -9.03 3.76 17.25
C HIS A 182 -7.83 3.15 18.00
N GLN A 183 -7.20 2.12 17.48
CA GLN A 183 -6.06 1.45 18.13
C GLN A 183 -4.71 1.91 17.59
N VAL A 184 -4.69 2.78 16.56
CA VAL A 184 -3.48 3.27 15.94
C VAL A 184 -3.39 4.80 16.05
N PRO A 185 -2.19 5.39 16.12
CA PRO A 185 -2.03 6.84 16.20
C PRO A 185 -2.60 7.56 14.97
N LEU A 186 -2.41 6.99 13.78
CA LEU A 186 -2.84 7.58 12.53
C LEU A 186 -3.47 6.52 11.63
N GLY A 187 -4.68 6.78 11.16
CA GLY A 187 -5.35 5.89 10.23
C GLY A 187 -6.09 6.62 9.11
N ALA A 188 -6.44 5.90 8.05
CA ALA A 188 -7.26 6.46 6.99
C ALA A 188 -8.15 5.41 6.32
N ILE A 189 -9.37 5.83 5.93
CA ILE A 189 -10.21 5.12 4.96
C ILE A 189 -10.25 5.96 3.69
N THR A 190 -9.63 5.46 2.62
CA THR A 190 -9.62 6.12 1.31
C THR A 190 -10.92 5.86 0.55
N ARG A 191 -11.40 6.87 -0.20
CA ARG A 191 -12.69 6.85 -0.92
C ARG A 191 -12.55 7.33 -2.38
N GLY A 192 -11.39 7.09 -3.00
CA GLY A 192 -11.08 7.52 -4.35
C GLY A 192 -11.24 9.03 -4.55
N SER A 193 -11.95 9.45 -5.58
CA SER A 193 -12.19 10.87 -5.89
C SER A 193 -12.96 11.64 -4.81
N ARG A 194 -13.54 10.95 -3.83
CA ARG A 194 -14.20 11.57 -2.66
C ARG A 194 -13.22 11.87 -1.51
N GLY A 195 -11.92 11.59 -1.70
CA GLY A 195 -10.89 11.84 -0.70
C GLY A 195 -10.73 10.71 0.32
N ALA A 196 -10.55 11.07 1.58
CA ALA A 196 -10.38 10.11 2.66
C ALA A 196 -10.98 10.61 3.97
N THR A 197 -11.28 9.69 4.89
CA THR A 197 -11.46 10.01 6.29
C THR A 197 -10.15 9.67 7.01
N LEU A 198 -9.48 10.69 7.53
CA LEU A 198 -8.29 10.55 8.37
C LEU A 198 -8.71 10.38 9.83
N TYR A 199 -8.09 9.47 10.53
CA TYR A 199 -8.27 9.27 11.97
C TYR A 199 -6.96 9.63 12.68
N VAL A 200 -7.01 10.64 13.54
CA VAL A 200 -5.86 11.06 14.36
C VAL A 200 -6.20 10.75 15.82
N ASN A 201 -5.51 9.80 16.43
CA ASN A 201 -5.82 9.26 17.75
C ASN A 201 -7.32 8.88 17.90
N GLY A 202 -7.89 8.26 16.86
CA GLY A 202 -9.28 7.84 16.78
C GLY A 202 -10.29 8.92 16.35
N GLU A 203 -9.93 10.20 16.34
CA GLU A 203 -10.84 11.26 15.91
C GLU A 203 -10.87 11.40 14.37
N PRO A 204 -12.07 11.40 13.74
CA PRO A 204 -12.19 11.44 12.29
C PRO A 204 -12.13 12.86 11.72
N TYR A 205 -11.40 13.03 10.62
CA TYR A 205 -11.28 14.27 9.86
C TYR A 205 -11.43 14.01 8.37
N HIS A 206 -12.10 14.90 7.66
CA HIS A 206 -12.25 14.77 6.22
C HIS A 206 -11.03 15.33 5.47
N VAL A 207 -10.44 14.52 4.61
CA VAL A 207 -9.37 14.89 3.67
C VAL A 207 -9.98 14.96 2.27
N ILE A 208 -10.00 16.15 1.69
CA ILE A 208 -10.54 16.37 0.35
C ILE A 208 -9.54 15.82 -0.68
N ALA A 209 -10.03 15.09 -1.69
CA ALA A 209 -9.19 14.63 -2.79
C ALA A 209 -8.62 15.83 -3.58
N ASP A 210 -7.41 15.68 -4.07
CA ASP A 210 -6.92 16.57 -5.12
C ASP A 210 -7.54 16.18 -6.46
N PRO A 211 -8.02 17.14 -7.28
CA PRO A 211 -8.59 16.83 -8.60
C PRO A 211 -7.57 16.15 -9.51
N ALA A 212 -8.00 15.08 -10.19
CA ALA A 212 -7.18 14.32 -11.13
C ALA A 212 -8.02 13.81 -12.30
N THR A 213 -7.39 13.60 -13.44
CA THR A 213 -8.00 12.87 -14.58
C THR A 213 -7.59 11.40 -14.47
N GLU A 214 -8.55 10.56 -14.07
CA GLU A 214 -8.29 9.16 -13.84
C GLU A 214 -8.03 8.41 -15.16
N VAL A 215 -6.85 7.79 -15.23
CA VAL A 215 -6.41 6.85 -16.28
C VAL A 215 -6.38 5.43 -15.72
N ASP A 216 -5.74 5.25 -14.54
CA ASP A 216 -5.62 3.95 -13.86
C ASP A 216 -5.62 4.15 -12.34
N PRO A 217 -6.67 3.70 -11.62
CA PRO A 217 -6.76 3.85 -10.17
C PRO A 217 -5.94 2.81 -9.39
N THR A 218 -5.28 1.86 -10.08
CA THR A 218 -4.53 0.78 -9.42
C THR A 218 -3.34 1.34 -8.65
N GLY A 219 -3.22 0.94 -7.36
CA GLY A 219 -2.12 1.36 -6.50
C GLY A 219 -2.27 2.74 -5.86
N ALA A 220 -3.32 3.51 -6.17
CA ALA A 220 -3.50 4.84 -5.59
C ALA A 220 -3.60 4.83 -4.05
N GLY A 221 -4.23 3.80 -3.47
CA GLY A 221 -4.28 3.57 -2.03
C GLY A 221 -2.90 3.28 -1.43
N ASP A 222 -2.09 2.50 -2.15
CA ASP A 222 -0.73 2.14 -1.72
C ASP A 222 0.19 3.38 -1.77
N VAL A 223 0.06 4.20 -2.82
CA VAL A 223 0.76 5.49 -2.96
C VAL A 223 0.34 6.47 -1.86
N PHE A 224 -0.96 6.59 -1.60
CA PHE A 224 -1.48 7.40 -0.49
C PHE A 224 -0.89 6.95 0.85
N ALA A 225 -0.95 5.66 1.17
CA ALA A 225 -0.49 5.11 2.45
C ALA A 225 1.02 5.29 2.65
N THR A 226 1.81 5.03 1.60
CA THR A 226 3.26 5.21 1.66
C THR A 226 3.62 6.68 1.88
N THR A 227 2.97 7.58 1.15
CA THR A 227 3.19 9.02 1.31
C THR A 227 2.77 9.48 2.70
N LEU A 228 1.63 9.02 3.21
CA LEU A 228 1.16 9.33 4.57
C LEU A 228 2.20 8.93 5.62
N LEU A 229 2.73 7.70 5.55
CA LEU A 229 3.78 7.21 6.45
C LEU A 229 5.04 8.07 6.38
N VAL A 230 5.57 8.30 5.17
CA VAL A 230 6.82 9.03 4.95
C VAL A 230 6.71 10.48 5.43
N GLU A 231 5.61 11.15 5.08
CA GLU A 231 5.42 12.55 5.45
C GLU A 231 5.08 12.74 6.94
N TYR A 232 4.36 11.79 7.54
CA TYR A 232 4.09 11.80 8.97
C TYR A 232 5.39 11.60 9.77
N GLN A 233 6.24 10.66 9.37
CA GLN A 233 7.56 10.48 10.00
C GLN A 233 8.44 11.73 9.86
N ARG A 234 8.37 12.42 8.71
CA ARG A 234 9.17 13.61 8.44
C ARG A 234 8.72 14.84 9.21
N SER A 235 7.42 15.07 9.33
CA SER A 235 6.83 16.31 9.86
C SER A 235 6.29 16.21 11.29
N GLY A 236 5.85 15.00 11.71
CA GLY A 236 5.06 14.81 12.91
C GLY A 236 3.64 15.39 12.81
N ASP A 237 3.25 15.92 11.65
CA ASP A 237 1.96 16.58 11.41
C ASP A 237 1.07 15.72 10.53
N ALA A 238 -0.03 15.20 11.11
CA ALA A 238 -0.96 14.30 10.44
C ALA A 238 -1.71 14.99 9.29
N TRP A 239 -2.02 16.27 9.40
CA TRP A 239 -2.74 17.03 8.35
C TRP A 239 -1.83 17.35 7.18
N GLU A 240 -0.60 17.74 7.46
CA GLU A 240 0.43 17.96 6.45
C GLU A 240 0.70 16.66 5.67
N ALA A 241 0.88 15.55 6.39
CA ALA A 241 1.07 14.24 5.78
C ALA A 241 -0.13 13.80 4.93
N ALA A 242 -1.36 14.02 5.42
CA ALA A 242 -2.57 13.67 4.68
C ALA A 242 -2.76 14.52 3.42
N ALA A 243 -2.39 15.81 3.46
CA ALA A 243 -2.44 16.67 2.27
C ALA A 243 -1.46 16.19 1.18
N HIS A 244 -0.22 15.82 1.56
CA HIS A 244 0.74 15.19 0.63
C HIS A 244 0.20 13.86 0.09
N ALA A 245 -0.36 13.00 0.95
CA ALA A 245 -0.91 11.71 0.58
C ALA A 245 -2.07 11.86 -0.43
N ALA A 246 -2.97 12.82 -0.22
CA ALA A 246 -4.04 13.13 -1.16
C ALA A 246 -3.52 13.59 -2.53
N CYS A 247 -2.49 14.45 -2.55
CA CYS A 247 -1.84 14.88 -3.78
C CYS A 247 -1.13 13.73 -4.50
N ALA A 248 -0.42 12.86 -3.77
CA ALA A 248 0.31 11.74 -4.33
C ALA A 248 -0.64 10.68 -4.92
N GLY A 249 -1.70 10.31 -4.20
CA GLY A 249 -2.71 9.39 -4.70
C GLY A 249 -3.43 9.93 -5.93
N ALA A 250 -3.75 11.23 -5.95
CA ALA A 250 -4.35 11.88 -7.12
C ALA A 250 -3.39 11.93 -8.32
N ALA A 251 -2.10 12.17 -8.11
CA ALA A 251 -1.11 12.14 -9.19
C ALA A 251 -0.98 10.74 -9.79
N SER A 252 -0.96 9.70 -8.95
CA SER A 252 -0.73 8.33 -9.41
C SER A 252 -1.79 7.81 -10.37
N VAL A 253 -3.05 8.28 -10.24
CA VAL A 253 -4.14 7.82 -11.13
C VAL A 253 -4.11 8.45 -12.53
N GLU A 254 -3.26 9.47 -12.77
CA GLU A 254 -3.16 10.19 -14.06
C GLU A 254 -2.31 9.44 -15.11
N GLY A 255 -1.81 8.24 -14.79
CA GLY A 255 -1.09 7.38 -15.73
C GLY A 255 -1.21 5.90 -15.37
N GLU A 256 -0.77 5.02 -16.27
CA GLU A 256 -0.83 3.58 -16.06
C GLU A 256 0.25 3.09 -15.08
N GLY A 257 -0.14 2.23 -14.15
CA GLY A 257 0.74 1.60 -13.19
C GLY A 257 1.52 2.63 -12.36
N VAL A 258 2.84 2.54 -12.34
CA VAL A 258 3.69 3.44 -11.56
C VAL A 258 4.14 4.70 -12.34
N ALA A 259 3.73 4.86 -13.60
CA ALA A 259 4.26 5.92 -14.47
C ALA A 259 4.03 7.34 -13.93
N ALA A 260 2.84 7.60 -13.37
CA ALA A 260 2.45 8.92 -12.87
C ALA A 260 2.69 9.13 -11.37
N ILE A 261 3.32 8.19 -10.65
CA ILE A 261 3.73 8.45 -9.27
C ILE A 261 4.72 9.62 -9.28
N ALA A 262 4.39 10.68 -8.54
CA ALA A 262 5.21 11.88 -8.49
C ALA A 262 6.52 11.65 -7.73
N ASP A 263 7.59 12.29 -8.16
CA ASP A 263 8.78 12.46 -7.35
C ASP A 263 8.57 13.58 -6.30
N ARG A 264 9.57 13.79 -5.44
CA ARG A 264 9.53 14.79 -4.40
C ARG A 264 9.17 16.19 -4.94
N ALA A 265 9.82 16.63 -6.00
CA ALA A 265 9.62 17.96 -6.55
C ALA A 265 8.22 18.13 -7.17
N GLY A 266 7.74 17.10 -7.88
CA GLY A 266 6.40 17.07 -8.46
C GLY A 266 5.32 17.07 -7.38
N LEU A 267 5.51 16.30 -6.30
CA LEU A 267 4.60 16.27 -5.18
C LEU A 267 4.51 17.61 -4.45
N ASP A 268 5.65 18.25 -4.17
CA ASP A 268 5.70 19.56 -3.51
C ASP A 268 5.03 20.65 -4.35
N ALA A 269 5.25 20.64 -5.67
CA ALA A 269 4.58 21.56 -6.59
C ALA A 269 3.05 21.35 -6.62
N ARG A 270 2.61 20.07 -6.62
CA ARG A 270 1.19 19.73 -6.60
C ARG A 270 0.53 20.15 -5.27
N LEU A 271 1.21 19.99 -4.15
CA LEU A 271 0.73 20.42 -2.84
C LEU A 271 0.52 21.95 -2.78
N VAL A 272 1.45 22.74 -3.33
CA VAL A 272 1.26 24.21 -3.43
C VAL A 272 -0.02 24.56 -4.20
N ALA A 273 -0.27 23.88 -5.32
CA ALA A 273 -1.50 24.10 -6.09
C ALA A 273 -2.75 23.63 -5.34
N TYR A 274 -2.69 22.49 -4.65
CA TYR A 274 -3.75 21.96 -3.80
C TYR A 274 -4.15 22.98 -2.70
N ARG A 275 -3.18 23.54 -1.98
CA ARG A 275 -3.42 24.55 -0.94
C ARG A 275 -4.06 25.82 -1.50
N ARG A 276 -3.58 26.32 -2.64
CA ARG A 276 -4.17 27.50 -3.30
C ARG A 276 -5.65 27.30 -3.65
N ARG A 277 -6.03 26.12 -4.13
CA ARG A 277 -7.43 25.79 -4.43
C ARG A 277 -8.32 25.78 -3.19
N ARG A 278 -7.77 25.62 -2.01
CA ARG A 278 -8.49 25.53 -0.73
C ARG A 278 -8.51 26.83 0.07
N GLY A 279 -7.98 27.89 -0.46
CA GLY A 279 -8.02 29.21 0.18
C GLY A 279 -6.79 29.52 1.06
N GLY A 280 -5.68 28.87 0.81
CA GLY A 280 -4.38 29.19 1.43
C GLY A 280 -4.09 28.38 2.58
#